data_5a82538e835b65ed4ab77b7f391875e3
#
_entry.id   5a82538e835b65ed4ab77b7f391875e3
#
_cell.length_a   1.000
_cell.length_b   1.000
_cell.length_c   1.000
_cell.angle_alpha   90.00
_cell.angle_beta   90.00
_cell.angle_gamma   90.00
#
_symmetry.space_group_name_H-M   'P 1'
#
loop_
_entity.id
_entity.type
_entity.pdbx_description
1 polymer ?
#
loop_
_entity_poly.entity_id
_entity_poly.type
_entity_poly.pdbx_seq_one_letter_code
_entity_poly.pdbx_strand_id
1 'polypeptide(L)'
;MGLAELRDRFPVLDTCLVQVQALLDPRRVLLAPEDQALHLAWRTQDRLEMATIDLPPDLCRSGQPLNHQVLGETIADLLLEKGFSLPQVDIELLLPLSSCEWRLLEGAAATALSCGDDLRVLQPELGWSLSLQDCYLDILTLQQSDSALVVGTERQLLQAWVDTLQEADLPLRRAEWLLSAAWRGLFDVHAGADQRLVWLVEQQGRWRLLLLRNGFPE
;
A
#
# COMPACT_ATOMS: atom_id res chain seq x y z
N MET A 1 34.03 -14.96 -28.00
CA MET A 1 34.15 -13.84 -27.06
C MET A 1 32.88 -13.86 -26.20
N GLY A 2 32.99 -14.30 -24.96
CA GLY A 2 31.83 -14.43 -24.10
C GLY A 2 31.48 -13.13 -23.37
N LEU A 3 30.22 -13.00 -22.88
CA LEU A 3 29.75 -11.84 -22.11
C LEU A 3 30.66 -11.52 -20.89
N ALA A 4 31.31 -12.52 -20.32
CA ALA A 4 32.26 -12.36 -19.20
C ALA A 4 33.54 -11.60 -19.60
N GLU A 5 34.09 -11.87 -20.79
CA GLU A 5 35.28 -11.17 -21.30
C GLU A 5 35.00 -9.69 -21.66
N LEU A 6 33.77 -9.37 -22.04
CA LEU A 6 33.33 -7.99 -22.29
C LEU A 6 33.18 -7.21 -20.98
N ARG A 7 32.74 -7.84 -19.92
CA ARG A 7 32.60 -7.25 -18.56
C ARG A 7 33.94 -6.76 -18.00
N ASP A 8 34.97 -7.57 -18.12
CA ASP A 8 36.31 -7.24 -17.59
C ASP A 8 37.00 -6.11 -18.37
N ARG A 9 36.67 -5.93 -19.65
CA ARG A 9 37.26 -4.88 -20.50
C ARG A 9 36.61 -3.52 -20.40
N PHE A 10 35.33 -3.45 -20.00
CA PHE A 10 34.57 -2.21 -19.98
C PHE A 10 33.73 -2.07 -18.70
N PRO A 11 34.36 -1.69 -17.57
CA PRO A 11 33.64 -1.53 -16.28
C PRO A 11 32.52 -0.50 -16.35
N VAL A 12 32.61 0.48 -17.24
CA VAL A 12 31.54 1.47 -17.48
C VAL A 12 30.29 0.81 -18.08
N LEU A 13 30.46 -0.21 -18.95
CA LEU A 13 29.32 -0.95 -19.51
C LEU A 13 28.62 -1.80 -18.46
N ASP A 14 29.36 -2.36 -17.52
CA ASP A 14 28.78 -3.14 -16.41
C ASP A 14 27.93 -2.24 -15.50
N THR A 15 28.43 -1.05 -15.17
CA THR A 15 27.68 -0.04 -14.42
C THR A 15 26.40 0.40 -15.15
N CYS A 16 26.51 0.66 -16.44
CA CYS A 16 25.32 1.01 -17.27
C CYS A 16 24.32 -0.15 -17.35
N LEU A 17 24.78 -1.39 -17.51
CA LEU A 17 23.91 -2.57 -17.56
C LEU A 17 23.22 -2.81 -16.22
N VAL A 18 23.93 -2.66 -15.11
CA VAL A 18 23.35 -2.76 -13.76
C VAL A 18 22.32 -1.67 -13.54
N GLN A 19 22.59 -0.43 -13.95
CA GLN A 19 21.62 0.66 -13.85
C GLN A 19 20.38 0.42 -14.73
N VAL A 20 20.56 -0.03 -15.97
CA VAL A 20 19.45 -0.36 -16.86
C VAL A 20 18.65 -1.55 -16.34
N GLN A 21 19.30 -2.56 -15.80
CA GLN A 21 18.63 -3.72 -15.21
C GLN A 21 17.85 -3.33 -13.94
N ALA A 22 18.37 -2.43 -13.14
CA ALA A 22 17.71 -1.92 -11.95
C ALA A 22 16.51 -1.01 -12.30
N LEU A 23 16.57 -0.24 -13.38
CA LEU A 23 15.43 0.50 -13.92
C LEU A 23 14.34 -0.43 -14.49
N LEU A 24 14.72 -1.61 -14.97
CA LEU A 24 13.79 -2.59 -15.52
C LEU A 24 13.15 -3.48 -14.45
N ASP A 25 13.80 -3.64 -13.29
CA ASP A 25 13.29 -4.42 -12.16
C ASP A 25 13.61 -3.71 -10.83
N PRO A 26 12.92 -2.62 -10.53
CA PRO A 26 13.15 -1.86 -9.32
C PRO A 26 12.80 -2.69 -8.07
N ARG A 27 13.55 -2.47 -7.01
CA ARG A 27 13.28 -3.11 -5.72
C ARG A 27 12.04 -2.50 -5.10
N ARG A 28 11.03 -3.32 -4.83
CA ARG A 28 9.80 -2.90 -4.18
C ARG A 28 10.01 -2.83 -2.67
N VAL A 29 9.65 -1.69 -2.11
CA VAL A 29 9.63 -1.47 -0.66
C VAL A 29 8.22 -1.12 -0.24
N LEU A 30 7.66 -1.92 0.66
CA LEU A 30 6.41 -1.63 1.35
C LEU A 30 6.69 -0.60 2.43
N LEU A 31 5.91 0.45 2.47
CA LEU A 31 5.99 1.52 3.46
C LEU A 31 4.67 1.60 4.21
N ALA A 32 4.69 1.37 5.51
CA ALA A 32 3.51 1.43 6.36
C ALA A 32 3.71 2.49 7.46
N PRO A 33 3.08 3.67 7.34
CA PRO A 33 3.21 4.73 8.33
C PRO A 33 2.26 4.52 9.50
N GLU A 34 2.76 4.86 10.69
CA GLU A 34 2.00 5.10 11.91
C GLU A 34 2.32 6.47 12.47
N ASP A 35 1.60 6.92 13.52
CA ASP A 35 1.79 8.26 14.08
C ASP A 35 3.19 8.47 14.66
N GLN A 36 3.78 7.43 15.23
CA GLN A 36 5.08 7.49 15.90
C GLN A 36 6.08 6.47 15.35
N ALA A 37 5.75 5.79 14.26
CA ALA A 37 6.63 4.81 13.66
C ALA A 37 6.45 4.74 12.14
N LEU A 38 7.52 4.37 11.47
CA LEU A 38 7.51 4.04 10.06
C LEU A 38 8.06 2.63 9.89
N HIS A 39 7.24 1.77 9.30
CA HIS A 39 7.63 0.40 9.02
C HIS A 39 7.94 0.24 7.55
N LEU A 40 9.07 -0.40 7.26
CA LEU A 40 9.47 -0.80 5.93
C LEU A 40 9.54 -2.31 5.84
N ALA A 41 9.14 -2.86 4.71
CA ALA A 41 9.36 -4.27 4.41
C ALA A 41 9.78 -4.43 2.94
N TRP A 42 10.75 -5.30 2.70
CA TRP A 42 11.25 -5.59 1.36
C TRP A 42 11.67 -7.05 1.23
N ARG A 43 11.77 -7.50 0.00
CA ARG A 43 12.20 -8.86 -0.27
C ARG A 43 13.63 -8.87 -0.78
N THR A 44 14.49 -9.67 -0.15
CA THR A 44 15.84 -9.94 -0.59
C THR A 44 15.94 -11.43 -0.93
N GLN A 45 16.06 -11.76 -2.21
CA GLN A 45 16.02 -13.13 -2.70
C GLN A 45 14.79 -13.87 -2.16
N ASP A 46 14.94 -14.77 -1.18
CA ASP A 46 13.86 -15.57 -0.61
C ASP A 46 13.46 -15.13 0.82
N ARG A 47 13.99 -14.02 1.29
CA ARG A 47 13.72 -13.54 2.66
C ARG A 47 12.95 -12.24 2.63
N LEU A 48 11.97 -12.14 3.52
CA LEU A 48 11.32 -10.89 3.87
C LEU A 48 12.17 -10.20 4.95
N GLU A 49 12.62 -9.00 4.68
CA GLU A 49 13.31 -8.14 5.64
C GLU A 49 12.40 -7.00 6.05
N MET A 50 12.54 -6.55 7.27
CA MET A 50 11.74 -5.48 7.83
C MET A 50 12.63 -4.51 8.61
N ALA A 51 12.28 -3.25 8.60
CA ALA A 51 12.86 -2.22 9.46
C ALA A 51 11.74 -1.35 10.03
N THR A 52 11.97 -0.85 11.22
CA THR A 52 11.08 0.11 11.87
C THR A 52 11.93 1.23 12.42
N ILE A 53 11.48 2.46 12.23
CA ILE A 53 12.04 3.64 12.87
C ILE A 53 10.96 4.38 13.65
N ASP A 54 11.36 4.98 14.75
CA ASP A 54 10.50 5.90 15.50
C ASP A 54 10.43 7.23 14.77
N LEU A 55 9.21 7.74 14.62
CA LEU A 55 8.96 9.06 14.05
C LEU A 55 8.70 10.09 15.15
N PRO A 56 9.28 11.31 15.04
CA PRO A 56 8.82 12.44 15.82
C PRO A 56 7.31 12.68 15.65
N PRO A 57 6.61 13.10 16.71
CA PRO A 57 5.13 13.19 16.71
C PRO A 57 4.56 14.27 15.77
N ASP A 58 5.42 15.12 15.22
CA ASP A 58 5.10 16.20 14.28
C ASP A 58 5.32 15.81 12.80
N LEU A 59 5.76 14.60 12.51
CA LEU A 59 6.00 14.16 11.13
C LEU A 59 4.82 13.42 10.50
N CYS A 60 4.06 12.64 11.28
CA CYS A 60 2.90 11.90 10.80
C CYS A 60 1.79 11.87 11.83
N ARG A 61 0.53 12.01 11.39
CA ARG A 61 -0.64 11.89 12.27
C ARG A 61 -1.81 11.24 11.53
N SER A 62 -2.37 10.20 12.11
CA SER A 62 -3.47 9.41 11.50
C SER A 62 -3.14 8.95 10.07
N GLY A 63 -1.86 8.63 9.84
CA GLY A 63 -1.37 8.22 8.53
C GLY A 63 -1.12 9.37 7.54
N GLN A 64 -1.32 10.63 7.93
CA GLN A 64 -1.07 11.79 7.08
C GLN A 64 0.29 12.42 7.38
N PRO A 65 1.14 12.63 6.36
CA PRO A 65 2.35 13.43 6.49
C PRO A 65 2.04 14.86 6.93
N LEU A 66 2.77 15.37 7.92
CA LEU A 66 2.64 16.75 8.40
C LEU A 66 3.78 17.64 7.90
N ASN A 67 4.94 17.05 7.65
CA ASN A 67 6.11 17.73 7.12
C ASN A 67 6.72 16.89 5.99
N HIS A 68 6.36 17.21 4.75
CA HIS A 68 6.71 16.45 3.56
C HIS A 68 8.23 16.32 3.38
N GLN A 69 8.95 17.44 3.51
CA GLN A 69 10.38 17.46 3.29
C GLN A 69 11.11 16.59 4.30
N VAL A 70 10.91 16.86 5.61
CA VAL A 70 11.62 16.11 6.67
C VAL A 70 11.28 14.64 6.66
N LEU A 71 10.01 14.29 6.42
CA LEU A 71 9.60 12.89 6.33
C LEU A 71 10.18 12.22 5.08
N GLY A 72 10.20 12.91 3.94
CA GLY A 72 10.83 12.41 2.70
C GLY A 72 12.32 12.14 2.90
N GLU A 73 13.06 13.11 3.45
CA GLU A 73 14.49 12.95 3.79
C GLU A 73 14.70 11.77 4.75
N THR A 74 13.86 11.64 5.79
CA THR A 74 13.94 10.52 6.75
C THR A 74 13.76 9.16 6.06
N ILE A 75 12.82 9.05 5.12
CA ILE A 75 12.61 7.83 4.33
C ILE A 75 13.81 7.53 3.46
N ALA A 76 14.34 8.55 2.76
CA ALA A 76 15.51 8.39 1.91
C ALA A 76 16.75 7.93 2.69
N ASP A 77 17.03 8.58 3.82
CA ASP A 77 18.16 8.23 4.69
C ASP A 77 18.05 6.79 5.20
N LEU A 78 16.86 6.38 5.62
CA LEU A 78 16.63 5.00 6.06
C LEU A 78 16.87 3.98 4.93
N LEU A 79 16.40 4.27 3.72
CA LEU A 79 16.63 3.40 2.57
C LEU A 79 18.12 3.30 2.22
N LEU A 80 18.83 4.43 2.25
CA LEU A 80 20.28 4.47 2.03
C LEU A 80 21.04 3.68 3.11
N GLU A 81 20.64 3.82 4.38
CA GLU A 81 21.23 3.03 5.50
C GLU A 81 21.03 1.52 5.30
N LYS A 82 19.89 1.12 4.75
CA LYS A 82 19.61 -0.29 4.40
C LYS A 82 20.27 -0.76 3.10
N GLY A 83 21.08 0.09 2.47
CA GLY A 83 21.84 -0.25 1.27
C GLY A 83 21.04 -0.23 -0.03
N PHE A 84 19.95 0.53 -0.07
CA PHE A 84 19.21 0.79 -1.29
C PHE A 84 19.86 1.92 -2.09
N SER A 85 19.73 1.85 -3.41
CA SER A 85 19.96 2.97 -4.31
C SER A 85 18.62 3.60 -4.66
N LEU A 86 18.35 4.84 -4.25
CA LEU A 86 17.03 5.47 -4.38
C LEU A 86 16.43 5.38 -5.78
N PRO A 87 17.19 5.59 -6.89
CA PRO A 87 16.65 5.45 -8.24
C PRO A 87 16.19 4.03 -8.61
N GLN A 88 16.48 3.04 -7.76
CA GLN A 88 16.16 1.63 -7.97
C GLN A 88 15.06 1.13 -7.04
N VAL A 89 14.38 2.05 -6.35
CA VAL A 89 13.32 1.72 -5.41
C VAL A 89 11.98 2.17 -5.94
N ASP A 90 11.00 1.28 -5.89
CA ASP A 90 9.58 1.59 -6.04
C ASP A 90 8.90 1.49 -4.68
N ILE A 91 8.19 2.52 -4.27
CA ILE A 91 7.43 2.52 -3.01
C ILE A 91 6.02 1.98 -3.25
N GLU A 92 5.62 1.02 -2.43
CA GLU A 92 4.23 0.59 -2.25
C GLU A 92 3.76 1.03 -0.86
N LEU A 93 2.86 2.00 -0.82
CA LEU A 93 2.36 2.59 0.42
C LEU A 93 1.19 1.77 0.98
N LEU A 94 1.29 1.37 2.24
CA LEU A 94 0.21 0.73 2.98
C LEU A 94 -0.48 1.77 3.86
N LEU A 95 -1.65 2.22 3.44
CA LEU A 95 -2.45 3.18 4.19
C LEU A 95 -2.98 2.56 5.49
N PRO A 96 -2.86 3.25 6.63
CA PRO A 96 -3.37 2.77 7.92
C PRO A 96 -4.87 2.47 7.89
N LEU A 97 -5.34 1.66 8.82
CA LEU A 97 -6.76 1.30 8.93
C LEU A 97 -7.67 2.52 9.12
N SER A 98 -7.15 3.56 9.80
CA SER A 98 -7.88 4.80 10.06
C SER A 98 -7.97 5.75 8.87
N SER A 99 -7.17 5.53 7.84
CA SER A 99 -7.05 6.41 6.65
C SER A 99 -8.00 6.03 5.52
N CYS A 100 -8.74 4.95 5.69
CA CYS A 100 -9.69 4.48 4.69
C CYS A 100 -11.06 4.23 5.34
N GLU A 101 -12.12 4.61 4.62
CA GLU A 101 -13.47 4.14 4.87
C GLU A 101 -13.78 2.97 3.93
N TRP A 102 -14.60 2.05 4.38
CA TRP A 102 -14.98 0.90 3.58
C TRP A 102 -16.42 0.49 3.82
N ARG A 103 -17.03 -0.14 2.82
CA ARG A 103 -18.38 -0.69 2.91
C ARG A 103 -18.51 -1.94 2.06
N LEU A 104 -19.14 -2.96 2.62
CA LEU A 104 -19.63 -4.09 1.85
C LEU A 104 -21.04 -3.74 1.36
N LEU A 105 -21.23 -3.72 0.06
CA LEU A 105 -22.54 -3.55 -0.60
C LEU A 105 -23.02 -4.93 -1.05
N GLU A 106 -24.31 -5.18 -0.93
CA GLU A 106 -24.95 -6.44 -1.28
C GLU A 106 -26.14 -6.24 -2.22
N GLY A 107 -26.52 -7.27 -2.93
CA GLY A 107 -27.70 -7.32 -3.78
C GLY A 107 -27.70 -6.26 -4.88
N ALA A 108 -28.79 -5.46 -4.95
CA ALA A 108 -29.00 -4.48 -6.03
C ALA A 108 -27.88 -3.42 -6.11
N ALA A 109 -27.35 -2.97 -4.97
CA ALA A 109 -26.28 -1.98 -4.92
C ALA A 109 -24.96 -2.54 -5.50
N ALA A 110 -24.61 -3.77 -5.16
CA ALA A 110 -23.44 -4.43 -5.73
C ALA A 110 -23.59 -4.71 -7.22
N THR A 111 -24.79 -5.10 -7.65
CA THR A 111 -25.11 -5.32 -9.07
C THR A 111 -25.00 -4.03 -9.87
N ALA A 112 -25.51 -2.91 -9.35
CA ALA A 112 -25.42 -1.59 -9.98
C ALA A 112 -23.95 -1.21 -10.23
N LEU A 113 -23.07 -1.42 -9.25
CA LEU A 113 -21.62 -1.19 -9.41
C LEU A 113 -21.00 -2.08 -10.48
N SER A 114 -21.38 -3.34 -10.52
CA SER A 114 -20.88 -4.30 -11.52
C SER A 114 -21.33 -3.94 -12.94
N CYS A 115 -22.46 -3.25 -13.06
CA CYS A 115 -22.99 -2.72 -14.34
C CYS A 115 -22.36 -1.37 -14.74
N GLY A 116 -21.52 -0.78 -13.89
CA GLY A 116 -20.84 0.48 -14.16
C GLY A 116 -21.69 1.72 -13.84
N ASP A 117 -22.70 1.57 -12.99
CA ASP A 117 -23.49 2.70 -12.52
C ASP A 117 -22.66 3.70 -11.72
N ASP A 118 -23.06 4.95 -11.74
CA ASP A 118 -22.34 6.03 -11.06
C ASP A 118 -22.40 5.84 -9.54
N LEU A 119 -21.25 5.66 -8.93
CA LEU A 119 -21.07 5.57 -7.47
C LEU A 119 -21.74 6.71 -6.69
N ARG A 120 -21.94 7.86 -7.31
CA ARG A 120 -22.61 9.01 -6.67
C ARG A 120 -24.05 8.68 -6.28
N VAL A 121 -24.70 7.80 -7.02
CA VAL A 121 -26.06 7.34 -6.70
C VAL A 121 -26.06 6.50 -5.43
N LEU A 122 -24.97 5.79 -5.16
CA LEU A 122 -24.81 4.90 -4.02
C LEU A 122 -24.20 5.59 -2.78
N GLN A 123 -23.88 6.89 -2.87
CA GLN A 123 -23.31 7.62 -1.72
C GLN A 123 -24.13 7.48 -0.42
N PRO A 124 -25.48 7.53 -0.43
CA PRO A 124 -26.26 7.33 0.79
C PRO A 124 -26.10 5.94 1.41
N GLU A 125 -25.90 4.91 0.58
CA GLU A 125 -25.75 3.52 1.03
C GLU A 125 -24.36 3.25 1.63
N LEU A 126 -23.35 4.01 1.22
CA LEU A 126 -22.02 3.92 1.78
C LEU A 126 -22.00 4.38 3.24
N GLY A 127 -22.80 5.40 3.60
CA GLY A 127 -22.86 5.94 4.96
C GLY A 127 -21.53 6.52 5.45
N TRP A 128 -20.68 6.99 4.50
CA TRP A 128 -19.38 7.56 4.79
C TRP A 128 -19.46 9.04 5.17
N SER A 129 -18.50 9.48 5.96
CA SER A 129 -18.26 10.91 6.21
C SER A 129 -17.57 11.58 5.03
N LEU A 130 -16.86 10.82 4.21
CA LEU A 130 -16.09 11.29 3.07
C LEU A 130 -17.02 11.63 1.88
N SER A 131 -16.75 12.76 1.24
CA SER A 131 -17.35 13.10 -0.04
C SER A 131 -16.72 12.26 -1.16
N LEU A 132 -17.54 11.59 -1.97
CA LEU A 132 -17.04 10.82 -3.12
C LEU A 132 -16.25 11.66 -4.14
N GLN A 133 -16.47 12.99 -4.17
CA GLN A 133 -15.71 13.89 -5.05
C GLN A 133 -14.28 14.09 -4.57
N ASP A 134 -14.06 13.99 -3.27
CA ASP A 134 -12.79 14.23 -2.61
C ASP A 134 -12.04 12.93 -2.25
N CYS A 135 -12.54 11.78 -2.76
CA CYS A 135 -11.96 10.46 -2.51
C CYS A 135 -11.30 9.86 -3.75
N TYR A 136 -10.30 9.02 -3.49
CA TYR A 136 -9.95 7.92 -4.38
C TYR A 136 -10.69 6.67 -3.92
N LEU A 137 -11.19 5.91 -4.87
CA LEU A 137 -12.03 4.74 -4.63
C LEU A 137 -11.44 3.51 -5.30
N ASP A 138 -11.54 2.39 -4.60
CA ASP A 138 -11.28 1.06 -5.16
C ASP A 138 -12.49 0.18 -4.90
N ILE A 139 -12.87 -0.63 -5.90
CA ILE A 139 -14.04 -1.49 -5.87
C ILE A 139 -13.61 -2.91 -6.19
N LEU A 140 -13.80 -3.80 -5.24
CA LEU A 140 -13.59 -5.21 -5.42
C LEU A 140 -14.95 -5.92 -5.56
N THR A 141 -15.31 -6.31 -6.78
CA THR A 141 -16.49 -7.12 -7.05
C THR A 141 -16.19 -8.60 -6.82
N LEU A 142 -17.07 -9.26 -6.10
CA LEU A 142 -16.92 -10.66 -5.73
C LEU A 142 -17.66 -11.54 -6.74
N GLN A 143 -16.93 -12.18 -7.64
CA GLN A 143 -17.50 -12.96 -8.76
C GLN A 143 -18.46 -14.10 -8.37
N GLN A 144 -18.48 -14.50 -7.10
CA GLN A 144 -19.31 -15.62 -6.61
C GLN A 144 -20.43 -15.16 -5.66
N SER A 145 -20.53 -13.89 -5.38
CA SER A 145 -21.59 -13.33 -4.53
C SER A 145 -22.07 -12.01 -5.11
N ASP A 146 -23.37 -11.70 -4.90
CA ASP A 146 -23.92 -10.38 -5.24
C ASP A 146 -23.43 -9.32 -4.25
N SER A 147 -22.10 -9.24 -4.07
CA SER A 147 -21.48 -8.34 -3.10
C SER A 147 -20.29 -7.62 -3.72
N ALA A 148 -20.06 -6.38 -3.29
CA ALA A 148 -18.93 -5.56 -3.69
C ALA A 148 -18.35 -4.85 -2.46
N LEU A 149 -17.04 -4.95 -2.29
CA LEU A 149 -16.31 -4.19 -1.28
C LEU A 149 -15.87 -2.86 -1.91
N VAL A 150 -16.32 -1.75 -1.34
CA VAL A 150 -15.90 -0.41 -1.72
C VAL A 150 -14.99 0.14 -0.65
N VAL A 151 -13.83 0.63 -1.05
CA VAL A 151 -12.83 1.24 -0.15
C VAL A 151 -12.53 2.63 -0.67
N GLY A 152 -12.48 3.61 0.21
CA GLY A 152 -12.19 5.00 -0.14
C GLY A 152 -11.17 5.63 0.81
N THR A 153 -10.34 6.51 0.25
CA THR A 153 -9.43 7.36 1.01
C THR A 153 -9.46 8.79 0.50
N GLU A 154 -9.17 9.76 1.37
CA GLU A 154 -9.12 11.16 0.98
C GLU A 154 -8.04 11.42 -0.07
N ARG A 155 -8.37 12.22 -1.09
CA ARG A 155 -7.42 12.63 -2.13
C ARG A 155 -6.26 13.42 -1.54
N GLN A 156 -6.54 14.27 -0.57
CA GLN A 156 -5.54 15.10 0.09
C GLN A 156 -4.49 14.25 0.84
N LEU A 157 -4.94 13.19 1.51
CA LEU A 157 -4.03 12.27 2.20
C LEU A 157 -3.08 11.58 1.22
N LEU A 158 -3.62 11.06 0.13
CA LEU A 158 -2.78 10.37 -0.86
C LEU A 158 -1.85 11.36 -1.59
N GLN A 159 -2.33 12.58 -1.89
CA GLN A 159 -1.50 13.63 -2.47
C GLN A 159 -0.36 14.01 -1.53
N ALA A 160 -0.63 14.14 -0.22
CA ALA A 160 0.41 14.42 0.76
C ALA A 160 1.53 13.36 0.77
N TRP A 161 1.20 12.10 0.56
CA TRP A 161 2.20 11.04 0.40
C TRP A 161 2.96 11.12 -0.92
N VAL A 162 2.27 11.46 -2.01
CA VAL A 162 2.93 11.69 -3.31
C VAL A 162 3.95 12.81 -3.17
N ASP A 163 3.55 13.94 -2.57
CA ASP A 163 4.43 15.10 -2.36
C ASP A 163 5.63 14.72 -1.46
N THR A 164 5.38 13.98 -0.36
CA THR A 164 6.44 13.52 0.55
C THR A 164 7.48 12.64 -0.15
N LEU A 165 7.03 11.69 -0.94
CA LEU A 165 7.93 10.77 -1.66
C LEU A 165 8.64 11.49 -2.81
N GLN A 166 8.01 12.48 -3.42
CA GLN A 166 8.62 13.31 -4.46
C GLN A 166 9.79 14.14 -3.93
N GLU A 167 9.72 14.66 -2.69
CA GLU A 167 10.85 15.36 -2.04
C GLU A 167 12.09 14.46 -1.89
N ALA A 168 11.90 13.15 -1.87
CA ALA A 168 12.96 12.15 -1.76
C ALA A 168 13.33 11.50 -3.12
N ASP A 169 12.80 11.98 -4.24
CA ASP A 169 12.93 11.36 -5.56
C ASP A 169 12.52 9.88 -5.59
N LEU A 170 11.53 9.51 -4.76
CA LEU A 170 11.02 8.14 -4.65
C LEU A 170 9.68 8.00 -5.38
N PRO A 171 9.56 7.12 -6.39
CA PRO A 171 8.32 6.92 -7.10
C PRO A 171 7.31 6.14 -6.24
N LEU A 172 6.12 6.71 -6.04
CA LEU A 172 4.98 5.97 -5.50
C LEU A 172 4.36 5.13 -6.61
N ARG A 173 4.58 3.83 -6.55
CA ARG A 173 4.04 2.89 -7.52
C ARG A 173 2.59 2.51 -7.25
N ARG A 174 2.28 2.33 -5.97
CA ARG A 174 0.99 1.84 -5.51
C ARG A 174 0.69 2.35 -4.11
N ALA A 175 -0.55 2.69 -3.87
CA ALA A 175 -1.10 2.85 -2.53
C ALA A 175 -2.19 1.80 -2.32
N GLU A 176 -2.21 1.19 -1.15
CA GLU A 176 -3.18 0.17 -0.81
C GLU A 176 -3.58 0.28 0.66
N TRP A 177 -4.81 -0.06 0.96
CA TRP A 177 -5.25 -0.17 2.34
C TRP A 177 -4.57 -1.36 3.03
N LEU A 178 -3.98 -1.12 4.19
CA LEU A 178 -3.26 -2.14 4.98
C LEU A 178 -4.09 -3.42 5.16
N LEU A 179 -5.40 -3.28 5.40
CA LEU A 179 -6.29 -4.42 5.55
C LEU A 179 -6.40 -5.26 4.29
N SER A 180 -6.50 -4.63 3.12
CA SER A 180 -6.57 -5.34 1.82
C SER A 180 -5.27 -6.10 1.55
N ALA A 181 -4.12 -5.47 1.84
CA ALA A 181 -2.81 -6.10 1.67
C ALA A 181 -2.65 -7.31 2.59
N ALA A 182 -2.96 -7.14 3.87
CA ALA A 182 -2.86 -8.21 4.85
C ALA A 182 -3.86 -9.34 4.57
N TRP A 183 -5.06 -9.01 4.12
CA TRP A 183 -6.05 -9.99 3.71
C TRP A 183 -5.58 -10.87 2.55
N ARG A 184 -5.00 -10.30 1.50
CA ARG A 184 -4.42 -11.11 0.41
C ARG A 184 -3.35 -12.06 0.93
N GLY A 185 -2.46 -11.60 1.82
CA GLY A 185 -1.44 -12.44 2.43
C GLY A 185 -2.02 -13.61 3.24
N LEU A 186 -3.13 -13.39 3.96
CA LEU A 186 -3.83 -14.45 4.69
C LEU A 186 -4.52 -15.44 3.75
N PHE A 187 -5.05 -14.96 2.62
CA PHE A 187 -5.73 -15.81 1.64
C PHE A 187 -4.79 -16.80 0.97
N ASP A 188 -3.59 -16.33 0.62
CA ASP A 188 -2.56 -17.20 0.02
C ASP A 188 -2.12 -18.31 0.97
N VAL A 189 -2.23 -18.10 2.29
CA VAL A 189 -1.85 -19.08 3.30
C VAL A 189 -3.00 -20.02 3.68
N HIS A 190 -4.25 -19.56 3.56
CA HIS A 190 -5.43 -20.25 4.10
C HIS A 190 -6.56 -20.47 3.08
N ALA A 191 -6.24 -20.62 1.80
CA ALA A 191 -7.22 -20.84 0.72
C ALA A 191 -8.01 -22.16 0.88
N GLY A 192 -8.94 -22.18 1.85
CA GLY A 192 -9.94 -23.23 2.02
C GLY A 192 -11.33 -22.64 1.91
N ALA A 193 -12.17 -23.22 1.05
CA ALA A 193 -13.57 -22.85 0.93
C ALA A 193 -14.30 -23.03 2.27
N ASP A 194 -15.28 -22.16 2.57
CA ASP A 194 -16.15 -22.20 3.75
C ASP A 194 -15.51 -21.88 5.12
N GLN A 195 -14.46 -21.08 5.15
CA GLN A 195 -13.87 -20.69 6.43
C GLN A 195 -14.44 -19.35 6.93
N ARG A 196 -14.94 -19.36 8.17
CA ARG A 196 -15.14 -18.17 8.96
C ARG A 196 -13.84 -17.86 9.72
N LEU A 197 -13.28 -16.68 9.48
CA LEU A 197 -12.10 -16.19 10.16
C LEU A 197 -12.49 -15.02 11.06
N VAL A 198 -11.98 -15.05 12.27
CA VAL A 198 -11.98 -13.90 13.16
C VAL A 198 -10.59 -13.33 13.14
N TRP A 199 -10.46 -12.11 12.67
CA TRP A 199 -9.18 -11.45 12.62
C TRP A 199 -9.12 -10.31 13.62
N LEU A 200 -8.19 -10.40 14.55
CA LEU A 200 -7.94 -9.39 15.55
C LEU A 200 -6.71 -8.59 15.11
N VAL A 201 -6.92 -7.31 14.80
CA VAL A 201 -5.86 -6.40 14.36
C VAL A 201 -5.63 -5.34 15.43
N GLU A 202 -4.38 -5.24 15.85
CA GLU A 202 -3.94 -4.15 16.74
C GLU A 202 -3.18 -3.13 15.90
N GLN A 203 -3.58 -1.86 16.04
CA GLN A 203 -2.88 -0.73 15.45
C GLN A 203 -2.96 0.47 16.39
N GLN A 204 -1.81 1.04 16.75
CA GLN A 204 -1.71 2.22 17.62
C GLN A 204 -2.45 2.04 18.96
N GLY A 205 -2.33 0.87 19.58
CA GLY A 205 -3.00 0.54 20.84
C GLY A 205 -4.52 0.37 20.73
N ARG A 206 -5.07 0.38 19.52
CA ARG A 206 -6.50 0.13 19.27
C ARG A 206 -6.68 -1.25 18.64
N TRP A 207 -7.61 -2.00 19.22
CA TRP A 207 -7.97 -3.31 18.70
C TRP A 207 -9.18 -3.22 17.77
N ARG A 208 -9.09 -3.88 16.61
CA ARG A 208 -10.20 -4.04 15.69
C ARG A 208 -10.45 -5.52 15.47
N LEU A 209 -11.71 -5.90 15.55
CA LEU A 209 -12.18 -7.23 15.22
C LEU A 209 -12.80 -7.20 13.84
N LEU A 210 -12.31 -8.06 12.96
CA LEU A 210 -12.87 -8.28 11.63
C LEU A 210 -13.40 -9.71 11.56
N LEU A 211 -14.65 -9.82 11.18
CA LEU A 211 -15.26 -11.09 10.85
C LEU A 211 -15.16 -11.28 9.35
N LEU A 212 -14.56 -12.37 8.94
CA LEU A 212 -14.40 -12.70 7.52
C LEU A 212 -15.14 -13.99 7.23
N ARG A 213 -15.94 -14.00 6.18
CA ARG A 213 -16.58 -15.18 5.64
C ARG A 213 -16.15 -15.39 4.21
N ASN A 214 -15.62 -16.57 3.91
CA ASN A 214 -15.06 -16.88 2.60
C ASN A 214 -14.04 -15.83 2.12
N GLY A 215 -13.34 -15.24 3.08
CA GLY A 215 -12.36 -14.22 2.83
C GLY A 215 -12.90 -12.79 2.67
N PHE A 216 -14.14 -12.52 2.97
CA PHE A 216 -14.74 -11.20 2.87
C PHE A 216 -15.22 -10.69 4.23
N PRO A 217 -15.10 -9.39 4.52
CA PRO A 217 -15.66 -8.81 5.73
C PRO A 217 -17.19 -9.03 5.78
N GLU A 218 -17.69 -9.46 6.93
CA GLU A 218 -19.14 -9.53 7.24
C GLU A 218 -19.61 -8.27 7.95
#